data_d7b64210030d546ac4b1d7436c00e82d
#
_entry.id   d7b64210030d546ac4b1d7436c00e82d
#
_cell.length_a   1.000
_cell.length_b   1.000
_cell.length_c   1.000
_cell.angle_alpha   90.00
_cell.angle_beta   90.00
_cell.angle_gamma   90.00
#
_symmetry.space_group_name_H-M   'P 1'
#
loop_
_entity.id
_entity.type
_entity.pdbx_description
1 polymer ?
#
loop_
_entity_poly.entity_id
_entity_poly.type
_entity_poly.pdbx_seq_one_letter_code
_entity_poly.pdbx_strand_id
1 'polypeptide(L)'
;QGSFVRRPGAGEQHLFITNQFQSAEMKAFEAERVAWSKSAERYQGMETLLGGMDGMDLQKAKAILSDGCVCLDLKKERFGTIWSVVSNLNKGIIERAETKPRMNNYKQDTRLAWWLQKRSRS
;
A
#
# COMPACT_ATOMS: atom_id res chain seq x y z
N GLN A 1 -13.59 10.33 23.60
CA GLN A 1 -13.07 9.61 22.43
C GLN A 1 -12.93 10.59 21.28
N GLY A 2 -11.74 10.68 20.69
CA GLY A 2 -11.43 11.49 19.53
C GLY A 2 -11.01 10.63 18.35
N SER A 3 -11.06 11.20 17.15
CA SER A 3 -10.49 10.60 15.93
C SER A 3 -9.42 11.52 15.36
N PHE A 4 -8.37 10.93 14.83
CA PHE A 4 -7.29 11.65 14.16
C PHE A 4 -7.37 11.38 12.65
N VAL A 5 -7.35 12.44 11.85
CA VAL A 5 -7.40 12.34 10.39
C VAL A 5 -6.11 12.88 9.81
N ARG A 6 -5.37 12.05 9.08
CA ARG A 6 -4.23 12.47 8.29
C ARG A 6 -4.69 12.83 6.88
N ARG A 7 -4.37 14.02 6.46
CA ARG A 7 -4.61 14.51 5.09
C ARG A 7 -3.28 14.91 4.45
N PRO A 8 -3.14 14.84 3.12
CA PRO A 8 -1.97 15.39 2.44
C PRO A 8 -1.82 16.88 2.77
N GLY A 9 -0.60 17.30 3.07
CA GLY A 9 -0.24 18.71 3.23
C GLY A 9 -0.12 19.42 1.89
N ALA A 10 0.04 20.74 1.93
CA ALA A 10 0.31 21.53 0.73
C ALA A 10 1.60 21.04 0.06
N GLY A 11 1.54 20.67 -1.23
CA GLY A 11 2.67 20.13 -1.99
C GLY A 11 2.98 18.65 -1.75
N GLU A 12 2.26 17.98 -0.86
CA GLU A 12 2.43 16.55 -0.61
C GLU A 12 1.66 15.75 -1.68
N GLN A 13 2.36 15.09 -2.56
CA GLN A 13 1.77 14.34 -3.68
C GLN A 13 1.39 12.90 -3.31
N HIS A 14 1.94 12.38 -2.21
CA HIS A 14 1.77 10.99 -1.79
C HIS A 14 1.39 10.93 -0.32
N LEU A 15 0.48 10.04 0.00
CA LEU A 15 0.13 9.67 1.36
C LEU A 15 0.28 8.16 1.51
N PHE A 16 1.10 7.73 2.45
CA PHE A 16 1.32 6.31 2.72
C PHE A 16 1.39 6.04 4.22
N ILE A 17 1.05 4.84 4.59
CA ILE A 17 1.07 4.37 5.98
C ILE A 17 1.62 2.96 6.06
N THR A 18 2.16 2.63 7.21
CA THR A 18 2.56 1.27 7.60
C THR A 18 1.87 0.89 8.92
N ASN A 19 2.29 -0.19 9.56
CA ASN A 19 1.67 -0.66 10.79
C ASN A 19 2.09 0.12 12.05
N GLN A 20 2.56 1.36 11.89
CA GLN A 20 2.92 2.26 12.99
C GLN A 20 2.06 3.52 12.96
N PHE A 21 1.87 4.12 14.11
CA PHE A 21 1.18 5.41 14.18
C PHE A 21 2.06 6.53 13.63
N GLN A 22 1.45 7.45 12.89
CA GLN A 22 2.15 8.59 12.29
C GLN A 22 2.03 9.86 13.14
N SER A 23 0.93 10.03 13.87
CA SER A 23 0.77 11.19 14.75
C SER A 23 1.53 11.01 16.06
N ALA A 24 2.07 12.10 16.61
CA ALA A 24 2.81 12.09 17.87
C ALA A 24 1.93 11.60 19.03
N GLU A 25 0.66 12.02 19.03
CA GLU A 25 -0.30 11.65 20.06
C GLU A 25 -0.59 10.15 20.10
N MET A 26 -0.62 9.52 18.92
CA MET A 26 -0.91 8.09 18.82
C MET A 26 0.31 7.20 19.03
N LYS A 27 1.53 7.72 18.84
CA LYS A 27 2.76 6.96 19.07
C LYS A 27 2.89 6.43 20.49
N ALA A 28 2.35 7.13 21.48
CA ALA A 28 2.33 6.68 22.86
C ALA A 28 1.52 5.38 23.09
N PHE A 29 0.64 5.03 22.15
CA PHE A 29 -0.18 3.81 22.18
C PHE A 29 0.37 2.71 21.27
N GLU A 30 1.54 2.92 20.68
CA GLU A 30 2.15 1.94 19.79
C GLU A 30 2.61 0.71 20.58
N ALA A 31 2.17 -0.48 20.13
CA ALA A 31 2.56 -1.72 20.77
C ALA A 31 4.01 -2.07 20.43
N GLU A 32 4.77 -2.58 21.41
CA GLU A 32 6.15 -3.06 21.22
C GLU A 32 6.30 -4.06 20.06
N ARG A 33 5.24 -4.82 19.78
CA ARG A 33 5.22 -5.83 18.71
C ARG A 33 5.28 -5.26 17.29
N VAL A 34 5.12 -3.96 17.11
CA VAL A 34 5.17 -3.34 15.77
C VAL A 34 6.58 -3.43 15.17
N ALA A 35 7.61 -3.47 15.99
CA ALA A 35 9.00 -3.55 15.53
C ALA A 35 9.29 -4.78 14.64
N TRP A 36 8.73 -5.96 14.96
CA TRP A 36 8.96 -7.17 14.17
C TRP A 36 8.38 -7.10 12.74
N SER A 37 7.37 -6.28 12.52
CA SER A 37 6.77 -6.06 11.20
C SER A 37 7.64 -5.18 10.29
N LYS A 38 8.78 -4.70 10.79
CA LYS A 38 9.66 -3.74 10.10
C LYS A 38 8.91 -2.54 9.56
N SER A 39 7.97 -2.05 10.34
CA SER A 39 7.05 -0.99 9.89
C SER A 39 7.78 0.32 9.64
N ALA A 40 8.75 0.69 10.49
CA ALA A 40 9.56 1.90 10.34
C ALA A 40 10.45 1.81 9.09
N GLU A 41 11.13 0.68 8.89
CA GLU A 41 12.00 0.46 7.73
C GLU A 41 11.20 0.46 6.43
N ARG A 42 10.00 -0.15 6.42
CA ARG A 42 9.10 -0.11 5.26
C ARG A 42 8.61 1.31 4.97
N TYR A 43 8.33 2.08 6.00
CA TYR A 43 7.94 3.47 5.85
C TYR A 43 9.07 4.29 5.19
N GLN A 44 10.30 4.19 5.71
CA GLN A 44 11.47 4.84 5.13
C GLN A 44 11.75 4.39 3.69
N GLY A 45 11.57 3.09 3.42
CA GLY A 45 11.69 2.53 2.07
C GLY A 45 10.70 3.16 1.09
N MET A 46 9.44 3.27 1.48
CA MET A 46 8.42 3.96 0.67
C MET A 46 8.74 5.44 0.47
N GLU A 47 9.18 6.13 1.51
CA GLU A 47 9.58 7.53 1.43
C GLU A 47 10.72 7.73 0.41
N THR A 48 11.73 6.87 0.46
CA THR A 48 12.86 6.89 -0.49
C THR A 48 12.40 6.61 -1.91
N LEU A 49 11.58 5.58 -2.13
CA LEU A 49 11.08 5.19 -3.45
C LEU A 49 10.18 6.26 -4.06
N LEU A 50 9.31 6.87 -3.26
CA LEU A 50 8.38 7.91 -3.70
C LEU A 50 9.06 9.26 -3.91
N GLY A 51 10.08 9.60 -3.12
CA GLY A 51 10.79 10.89 -3.18
C GLY A 51 11.50 11.14 -4.50
N GLY A 52 11.85 10.09 -5.24
CA GLY A 52 12.44 10.16 -6.57
C GLY A 52 11.44 10.04 -7.72
N MET A 53 10.15 9.90 -7.45
CA MET A 53 9.13 9.64 -8.48
C MET A 53 8.35 10.89 -8.85
N ASP A 54 8.32 11.18 -10.13
CA ASP A 54 7.43 12.17 -10.73
C ASP A 54 6.14 11.46 -11.18
N GLY A 55 5.04 11.79 -10.51
CA GLY A 55 3.73 11.19 -10.74
C GLY A 55 3.63 9.70 -10.35
N MET A 56 2.42 9.18 -10.32
CA MET A 56 2.10 7.79 -9.98
C MET A 56 1.28 7.13 -11.09
N ASP A 57 1.67 5.92 -11.49
CA ASP A 57 0.90 5.05 -12.35
C ASP A 57 0.82 3.62 -11.77
N LEU A 58 0.07 2.74 -12.43
CA LEU A 58 -0.09 1.35 -11.98
C LEU A 58 1.24 0.58 -11.95
N GLN A 59 2.15 0.85 -12.88
CA GLN A 59 3.43 0.15 -12.94
C GLN A 59 4.35 0.57 -11.80
N LYS A 60 4.43 1.88 -11.53
CA LYS A 60 5.19 2.42 -10.40
C LYS A 60 4.64 1.92 -9.07
N ALA A 61 3.32 1.92 -8.90
CA ALA A 61 2.68 1.40 -7.69
C ALA A 61 2.99 -0.11 -7.48
N LYS A 62 2.91 -0.93 -8.54
CA LYS A 62 3.29 -2.35 -8.47
C LYS A 62 4.77 -2.53 -8.14
N ALA A 63 5.65 -1.71 -8.71
CA ALA A 63 7.07 -1.75 -8.43
C ALA A 63 7.36 -1.49 -6.94
N ILE A 64 6.76 -0.45 -6.36
CA ILE A 64 6.89 -0.12 -4.93
C ILE A 64 6.41 -1.28 -4.06
N LEU A 65 5.21 -1.82 -4.32
CA LEU A 65 4.64 -2.91 -3.52
C LEU A 65 5.39 -4.24 -3.68
N SER A 66 6.17 -4.39 -4.74
CA SER A 66 7.01 -5.57 -5.01
C SER A 66 8.45 -5.40 -4.53
N ASP A 67 8.85 -4.19 -4.18
CA ASP A 67 10.20 -3.89 -3.71
C ASP A 67 10.49 -4.57 -2.37
N GLY A 68 11.70 -5.07 -2.21
CA GLY A 68 12.12 -5.82 -1.02
C GLY A 68 12.10 -5.00 0.28
N CYS A 69 12.14 -3.66 0.20
CA CYS A 69 12.00 -2.81 1.37
C CYS A 69 10.54 -2.64 1.82
N VAL A 70 9.56 -2.92 0.95
CA VAL A 70 8.12 -2.82 1.24
C VAL A 70 7.48 -4.18 1.39
N CYS A 71 7.77 -5.10 0.45
CA CYS A 71 7.26 -6.47 0.43
C CYS A 71 8.05 -7.36 1.40
N LEU A 72 7.47 -7.66 2.54
CA LEU A 72 8.12 -8.51 3.54
C LEU A 72 8.26 -9.97 3.08
N ASP A 73 9.39 -10.58 3.44
CA ASP A 73 9.64 -12.01 3.31
C ASP A 73 10.53 -12.50 4.47
N LEU A 74 9.92 -12.64 5.62
CA LEU A 74 10.57 -13.08 6.85
C LEU A 74 10.42 -14.61 6.97
N LYS A 75 11.28 -15.36 6.26
CA LYS A 75 11.21 -16.82 6.17
C LYS A 75 11.33 -17.53 7.52
N LYS A 76 12.20 -17.03 8.40
CA LYS A 76 12.42 -17.61 9.74
C LYS A 76 11.18 -17.49 10.59
N GLU A 77 10.51 -16.35 10.53
CA GLU A 77 9.28 -16.03 11.28
C GLU A 77 8.02 -16.60 10.62
N ARG A 78 8.13 -17.19 9.42
CA ARG A 78 7.01 -17.65 8.59
C ARG A 78 6.00 -16.54 8.35
N PHE A 79 6.48 -15.32 8.17
CA PHE A 79 5.68 -14.13 7.99
C PHE A 79 6.11 -13.36 6.74
N GLY A 80 5.14 -12.81 6.01
CA GLY A 80 5.45 -12.04 4.81
C GLY A 80 4.21 -11.43 4.17
N THR A 81 4.43 -10.64 3.15
CA THR A 81 3.37 -10.10 2.31
C THR A 81 2.83 -11.20 1.41
N ILE A 82 1.56 -11.55 1.59
CA ILE A 82 0.91 -12.67 0.89
C ILE A 82 0.07 -12.23 -0.30
N TRP A 83 -0.32 -10.98 -0.36
CA TRP A 83 -1.08 -10.38 -1.46
C TRP A 83 -0.90 -8.87 -1.51
N SER A 84 -1.23 -8.26 -2.63
CA SER A 84 -1.37 -6.81 -2.74
C SER A 84 -2.38 -6.41 -3.80
N VAL A 85 -2.90 -5.20 -3.69
CA VAL A 85 -3.86 -4.61 -4.63
C VAL A 85 -3.39 -3.23 -5.04
N VAL A 86 -3.49 -2.93 -6.31
CA VAL A 86 -3.26 -1.60 -6.87
C VAL A 86 -4.51 -1.16 -7.63
N SER A 87 -4.99 0.04 -7.34
CA SER A 87 -6.20 0.60 -7.96
C SER A 87 -5.89 1.92 -8.64
N ASN A 88 -6.32 2.06 -9.89
CA ASN A 88 -6.38 3.33 -10.59
C ASN A 88 -7.84 3.76 -10.65
N LEU A 89 -8.24 4.66 -9.77
CA LEU A 89 -9.63 5.07 -9.63
C LEU A 89 -10.10 5.89 -10.85
N ASN A 90 -9.22 6.65 -11.50
CA ASN A 90 -9.54 7.43 -12.67
C ASN A 90 -9.90 6.55 -13.89
N LYS A 91 -9.24 5.39 -13.98
CA LYS A 91 -9.47 4.42 -15.07
C LYS A 91 -10.40 3.28 -14.68
N GLY A 92 -10.80 3.17 -13.42
CA GLY A 92 -11.58 2.05 -12.90
C GLY A 92 -10.86 0.69 -13.01
N ILE A 93 -9.53 0.70 -12.95
CA ILE A 93 -8.71 -0.51 -13.06
C ILE A 93 -8.24 -0.93 -11.67
N ILE A 94 -8.43 -2.21 -11.35
CA ILE A 94 -7.89 -2.86 -10.16
C ILE A 94 -7.03 -4.03 -10.62
N GLU A 95 -5.80 -4.11 -10.14
CA GLU A 95 -4.91 -5.25 -10.33
C GLU A 95 -4.52 -5.84 -8.98
N ARG A 96 -4.43 -7.16 -8.91
CA ARG A 96 -4.17 -7.89 -7.69
C ARG A 96 -3.15 -9.00 -7.89
N ALA A 97 -2.19 -9.08 -6.96
CA ALA A 97 -1.33 -10.24 -6.77
C ALA A 97 -1.90 -11.08 -5.63
N GLU A 98 -2.27 -12.34 -5.89
CA GLU A 98 -2.85 -13.28 -4.91
C GLU A 98 -1.78 -14.12 -4.20
N THR A 99 -0.53 -13.84 -4.49
CA THR A 99 0.65 -14.42 -3.85
C THR A 99 1.62 -13.29 -3.48
N LYS A 100 2.81 -13.63 -2.97
CA LYS A 100 3.85 -12.61 -2.73
C LYS A 100 3.96 -11.66 -3.93
N PRO A 101 3.80 -10.34 -3.74
CA PRO A 101 3.81 -9.36 -4.82
C PRO A 101 5.12 -9.42 -5.63
N ARG A 102 4.97 -9.50 -6.93
CA ARG A 102 6.04 -9.38 -7.94
C ARG A 102 5.45 -8.71 -9.17
N MET A 103 6.26 -7.98 -9.93
CA MET A 103 5.79 -7.24 -11.11
C MET A 103 4.97 -8.08 -12.10
N ASN A 104 5.30 -9.36 -12.24
CA ASN A 104 4.72 -10.27 -13.24
C ASN A 104 3.54 -11.10 -12.73
N ASN A 105 3.13 -10.98 -11.47
CA ASN A 105 2.01 -11.78 -10.93
C ASN A 105 0.75 -10.99 -10.60
N TYR A 106 0.73 -9.71 -10.94
CA TYR A 106 -0.49 -8.89 -10.88
C TYR A 106 -1.42 -9.24 -12.04
N LYS A 107 -2.68 -9.47 -11.70
CA LYS A 107 -3.76 -9.75 -12.67
C LYS A 107 -4.89 -8.76 -12.46
N GLN A 108 -5.52 -8.33 -13.55
CA GLN A 108 -6.66 -7.44 -13.47
C GLN A 108 -7.84 -8.14 -12.80
N ASP A 109 -8.41 -7.47 -11.81
CA ASP A 109 -9.66 -7.89 -11.17
C ASP A 109 -10.84 -7.29 -11.93
N THR A 110 -11.58 -8.11 -12.65
CA THR A 110 -12.72 -7.68 -13.49
C THR A 110 -14.05 -7.64 -12.75
N ARG A 111 -14.08 -8.08 -11.47
CA ARG A 111 -15.35 -8.17 -10.70
C ARG A 111 -16.00 -6.81 -10.49
N LEU A 112 -15.20 -5.76 -10.23
CA LEU A 112 -15.73 -4.41 -10.08
C LEU A 112 -16.30 -3.89 -11.40
N ALA A 113 -15.62 -4.07 -12.52
CA ALA A 113 -16.09 -3.66 -13.84
C ALA A 113 -17.42 -4.35 -14.19
N TRP A 114 -17.52 -5.66 -13.93
CA TRP A 114 -18.77 -6.41 -14.13
C TRP A 114 -19.90 -5.85 -13.25
N TRP A 115 -19.62 -5.56 -11.98
CA TRP A 115 -20.63 -5.03 -11.06
C TRP A 115 -21.12 -3.64 -11.46
N LEU A 116 -20.22 -2.74 -11.88
CA LEU A 116 -20.56 -1.41 -12.36
C LEU A 116 -21.41 -1.45 -13.64
N GLN A 117 -21.08 -2.33 -14.59
CA GLN A 117 -21.88 -2.54 -15.81
C GLN A 117 -23.29 -3.04 -15.49
N LYS A 118 -23.44 -3.89 -14.49
CA LYS A 118 -24.76 -4.41 -14.09
C LYS A 118 -25.65 -3.30 -13.50
N ARG A 119 -25.06 -2.37 -12.72
CA ARG A 119 -25.81 -1.24 -12.14
C ARG A 119 -26.24 -0.20 -13.17
N SER A 120 -25.46 0.02 -14.21
CA SER A 120 -25.82 0.98 -15.28
C SER A 120 -26.94 0.49 -16.20
N ARG A 121 -27.31 -0.79 -16.13
CA ARG A 121 -28.40 -1.41 -16.90
C ARG A 121 -29.71 -1.57 -16.09
N SER A 122 -29.68 -1.23 -14.84
CA SER A 122 -30.85 -1.19 -13.94
C SER A 122 -31.32 0.24 -13.72
#